data_7effd8cd3df88e7add49d005ae0d741d
#
_entry.id   7effd8cd3df88e7add49d005ae0d741d
#
_cell.length_a   1.000
_cell.length_b   1.000
_cell.length_c   1.000
_cell.angle_alpha   90.00
_cell.angle_beta   90.00
_cell.angle_gamma   90.00
#
_symmetry.space_group_name_H-M   'P 1'
#
loop_
_entity.id
_entity.type
_entity.pdbx_description
1 polymer ?
#
loop_
_entity_poly.entity_id
_entity_poly.type
_entity_poly.pdbx_seq_one_letter_code
_entity_poly.pdbx_strand_id
1 'polypeptide(L)'
;MMKQTNPVFESIDKDKLRRMLAIREEYNTGKLTLEEARRRMRDEVGKVSPEEFAAAEQLVKDEDPDECRNEDVHEIIHIFDGLIDEPRLELPFGHPIDAYRREVDEMKELLRKGDELLAKPFILNPWMELMESIMPYKVHFSRKQNQLYSALERKGFTRPSTTMWTYDDYIRDEMNKAMDLLRLGNYDAFLEAYREMATDMLDLIGKEEMILYPTSLKLISDTEFE
;
A
#
# COMPACT_ATOMS: atom_id res chain seq x y z
N MET A 1 -25.83 17.21 -1.11
CA MET A 1 -24.73 17.66 -0.22
C MET A 1 -23.52 17.91 -1.11
N MET A 2 -23.01 19.14 -1.17
CA MET A 2 -21.74 19.41 -1.87
C MET A 2 -20.62 18.63 -1.15
N LYS A 3 -19.92 17.74 -1.88
CA LYS A 3 -18.68 17.14 -1.36
C LYS A 3 -17.71 18.29 -1.14
N GLN A 4 -17.32 18.57 0.10
CA GLN A 4 -16.21 19.47 0.40
C GLN A 4 -14.95 18.83 -0.18
N THR A 5 -14.46 19.38 -1.27
CA THR A 5 -13.16 19.03 -1.83
C THR A 5 -12.07 19.58 -0.89
N ASN A 6 -11.11 18.75 -0.54
CA ASN A 6 -10.01 19.18 0.33
C ASN A 6 -9.14 20.20 -0.42
N PRO A 7 -8.75 21.34 0.21
CA PRO A 7 -7.90 22.35 -0.43
C PRO A 7 -6.59 21.81 -1.01
N VAL A 8 -6.03 20.76 -0.44
CA VAL A 8 -4.83 20.07 -0.97
C VAL A 8 -5.07 19.57 -2.39
N PHE A 9 -6.23 18.94 -2.64
CA PHE A 9 -6.57 18.45 -3.98
C PHE A 9 -6.97 19.55 -4.95
N GLU A 10 -7.42 20.71 -4.47
CA GLU A 10 -7.75 21.86 -5.30
C GLU A 10 -6.49 22.54 -5.86
N SER A 11 -5.35 22.44 -5.17
CA SER A 11 -4.07 23.03 -5.55
C SER A 11 -3.29 22.22 -6.58
N ILE A 12 -3.70 21.00 -6.88
CA ILE A 12 -2.98 20.08 -7.78
C ILE A 12 -3.20 20.50 -9.25
N ASP A 13 -2.14 20.39 -10.05
CA ASP A 13 -2.20 20.63 -11.50
C ASP A 13 -3.14 19.62 -12.20
N LYS A 14 -4.30 20.13 -12.63
CA LYS A 14 -5.32 19.31 -13.29
C LYS A 14 -4.89 18.76 -14.63
N ASP A 15 -4.01 19.45 -15.34
CA ASP A 15 -3.51 18.98 -16.63
C ASP A 15 -2.48 17.86 -16.44
N LYS A 16 -1.68 17.95 -15.38
CA LYS A 16 -0.79 16.86 -14.95
C LYS A 16 -1.60 15.61 -14.59
N LEU A 17 -2.65 15.76 -13.76
CA LEU A 17 -3.54 14.65 -13.41
C LEU A 17 -4.20 14.00 -14.63
N ARG A 18 -4.67 14.81 -15.59
CA ARG A 18 -5.27 14.27 -16.83
C ARG A 18 -4.27 13.44 -17.64
N ARG A 19 -3.01 13.88 -17.75
CA ARG A 19 -1.96 13.11 -18.42
C ARG A 19 -1.68 11.80 -17.70
N MET A 20 -1.57 11.82 -16.37
CA MET A 20 -1.39 10.62 -15.55
C MET A 20 -2.51 9.60 -15.80
N LEU A 21 -3.77 10.04 -15.73
CA LEU A 21 -4.94 9.19 -15.94
C LEU A 21 -5.02 8.66 -17.38
N ALA A 22 -4.69 9.47 -18.38
CA ALA A 22 -4.69 9.03 -19.78
C ALA A 22 -3.66 7.93 -20.05
N ILE A 23 -2.43 8.06 -19.53
CA ILE A 23 -1.38 7.05 -19.68
C ILE A 23 -1.77 5.75 -18.98
N ARG A 24 -2.35 5.87 -17.76
CA ARG A 24 -2.86 4.72 -17.01
C ARG A 24 -3.97 3.98 -17.78
N GLU A 25 -4.93 4.70 -18.31
CA GLU A 25 -6.04 4.12 -19.09
C GLU A 25 -5.52 3.40 -20.35
N GLU A 26 -4.55 3.99 -21.05
CA GLU A 26 -3.94 3.34 -22.20
C GLU A 26 -3.18 2.05 -21.82
N TYR A 27 -2.53 2.03 -20.66
CA TYR A 27 -1.91 0.83 -20.11
C TYR A 27 -2.94 -0.24 -19.73
N ASN A 28 -3.97 0.12 -18.96
CA ASN A 28 -5.03 -0.79 -18.51
C ASN A 28 -5.80 -1.40 -19.69
N THR A 29 -5.95 -0.66 -20.77
CA THR A 29 -6.58 -1.16 -22.00
C THR A 29 -5.64 -1.95 -22.92
N GLY A 30 -4.40 -2.19 -22.51
CA GLY A 30 -3.39 -2.94 -23.26
C GLY A 30 -2.84 -2.20 -24.48
N LYS A 31 -3.08 -0.89 -24.61
CA LYS A 31 -2.52 -0.06 -25.70
C LYS A 31 -1.06 0.28 -25.49
N LEU A 32 -0.60 0.24 -24.24
CA LEU A 32 0.79 0.47 -23.87
C LEU A 32 1.32 -0.74 -23.09
N THR A 33 2.58 -1.08 -23.32
CA THR A 33 3.34 -1.94 -22.42
C THR A 33 3.74 -1.17 -21.15
N LEU A 34 4.10 -1.87 -20.08
CA LEU A 34 4.59 -1.23 -18.84
C LEU A 34 5.78 -0.30 -19.12
N GLU A 35 6.73 -0.72 -19.97
CA GLU A 35 7.90 0.10 -20.31
C GLU A 35 7.52 1.37 -21.06
N GLU A 36 6.57 1.29 -21.99
CA GLU A 36 6.05 2.45 -22.72
C GLU A 36 5.31 3.40 -21.80
N ALA A 37 4.47 2.88 -20.92
CA ALA A 37 3.75 3.67 -19.91
C ALA A 37 4.72 4.39 -18.97
N ARG A 38 5.75 3.70 -18.44
CA ARG A 38 6.82 4.29 -17.61
C ARG A 38 7.58 5.40 -18.35
N ARG A 39 7.95 5.16 -19.60
CA ARG A 39 8.63 6.17 -20.41
C ARG A 39 7.76 7.40 -20.60
N ARG A 40 6.51 7.22 -21.03
CA ARG A 40 5.59 8.34 -21.22
C ARG A 40 5.30 9.07 -19.92
N MET A 41 5.11 8.37 -18.82
CA MET A 41 4.92 8.97 -17.50
C MET A 41 6.12 9.87 -17.13
N ARG A 42 7.35 9.39 -17.38
CA ARG A 42 8.57 10.17 -17.16
C ARG A 42 8.65 11.42 -18.03
N ASP A 43 8.35 11.27 -19.33
CA ASP A 43 8.56 12.33 -20.33
C ASP A 43 7.44 13.39 -20.28
N GLU A 44 6.18 12.98 -20.04
CA GLU A 44 5.01 13.86 -20.12
C GLU A 44 4.54 14.38 -18.74
N VAL A 45 4.83 13.66 -17.67
CA VAL A 45 4.37 13.99 -16.31
C VAL A 45 5.53 14.39 -15.40
N GLY A 46 6.65 13.66 -15.46
CA GLY A 46 7.81 13.89 -14.62
C GLY A 46 7.63 13.38 -13.18
N LYS A 47 8.20 14.06 -12.21
CA LYS A 47 8.06 13.73 -10.79
C LYS A 47 6.62 13.89 -10.31
N VAL A 48 6.18 12.97 -9.46
CA VAL A 48 4.81 12.91 -8.91
C VAL A 48 4.90 12.94 -7.39
N SER A 49 4.18 13.87 -6.76
CA SER A 49 4.08 13.86 -5.31
C SER A 49 3.10 12.77 -4.82
N PRO A 50 3.23 12.31 -3.56
CA PRO A 50 2.28 11.36 -2.98
C PRO A 50 0.82 11.85 -3.09
N GLU A 51 0.59 13.15 -2.90
CA GLU A 51 -0.73 13.77 -2.96
C GLU A 51 -1.28 13.80 -4.40
N GLU A 52 -0.43 14.03 -5.40
CA GLU A 52 -0.82 13.98 -6.81
C GLU A 52 -1.20 12.57 -7.22
N PHE A 53 -0.43 11.55 -6.79
CA PHE A 53 -0.79 10.16 -7.01
C PHE A 53 -2.13 9.82 -6.36
N ALA A 54 -2.30 10.19 -5.09
CA ALA A 54 -3.52 9.97 -4.34
C ALA A 54 -4.74 10.67 -4.96
N ALA A 55 -4.56 11.88 -5.49
CA ALA A 55 -5.60 12.61 -6.21
C ALA A 55 -5.97 11.94 -7.53
N ALA A 56 -5.00 11.41 -8.27
CA ALA A 56 -5.25 10.65 -9.48
C ALA A 56 -6.10 9.39 -9.17
N GLU A 57 -5.75 8.65 -8.11
CA GLU A 57 -6.54 7.50 -7.66
C GLU A 57 -7.97 7.88 -7.25
N GLN A 58 -8.15 9.01 -6.58
CA GLN A 58 -9.48 9.51 -6.20
C GLN A 58 -10.37 9.85 -7.41
N LEU A 59 -9.77 10.21 -8.55
CA LEU A 59 -10.48 10.60 -9.77
C LEU A 59 -10.79 9.43 -10.71
N VAL A 60 -10.20 8.27 -10.51
CA VAL A 60 -10.54 7.08 -11.29
C VAL A 60 -12.01 6.77 -11.08
N LYS A 61 -12.81 6.84 -12.15
CA LYS A 61 -14.23 6.53 -12.08
C LYS A 61 -14.42 5.04 -11.80
N ASP A 62 -15.30 4.74 -10.86
CA ASP A 62 -15.78 3.39 -10.63
C ASP A 62 -16.61 2.98 -11.86
N GLU A 63 -16.00 2.29 -12.81
CA GLU A 63 -16.74 1.60 -13.86
C GLU A 63 -17.24 0.25 -13.36
N ASP A 64 -16.61 -0.34 -12.35
CA ASP A 64 -17.12 -1.52 -11.63
C ASP A 64 -16.54 -1.58 -10.20
N PRO A 65 -17.37 -1.53 -9.11
CA PRO A 65 -16.92 -1.67 -7.73
C PRO A 65 -16.34 -3.06 -7.42
N ASP A 66 -16.70 -4.09 -8.20
CA ASP A 66 -16.23 -5.46 -8.01
C ASP A 66 -14.92 -5.76 -8.77
N GLU A 67 -14.46 -4.86 -9.65
CA GLU A 67 -13.22 -5.00 -10.43
C GLU A 67 -11.97 -4.42 -9.74
N CYS A 68 -12.03 -4.00 -8.49
CA CYS A 68 -10.84 -3.65 -7.73
C CYS A 68 -10.05 -4.93 -7.37
N ARG A 69 -9.51 -5.61 -8.38
CA ARG A 69 -8.64 -6.76 -8.18
C ARG A 69 -7.31 -6.27 -7.63
N ASN A 70 -6.76 -6.99 -6.65
CA ASN A 70 -5.45 -6.73 -6.07
C ASN A 70 -4.34 -6.63 -7.15
N GLU A 71 -4.47 -7.40 -8.22
CA GLU A 71 -3.57 -7.41 -9.39
C GLU A 71 -3.48 -6.03 -10.06
N ASP A 72 -4.61 -5.32 -10.24
CA ASP A 72 -4.63 -4.02 -10.93
C ASP A 72 -3.93 -2.92 -10.11
N VAL A 73 -4.06 -2.96 -8.80
CA VAL A 73 -3.41 -1.97 -7.89
C VAL A 73 -1.90 -2.21 -7.82
N HIS A 74 -1.48 -3.47 -7.85
CA HIS A 74 -0.07 -3.86 -7.83
C HIS A 74 0.64 -3.38 -9.11
N GLU A 75 0.06 -3.65 -10.27
CA GLU A 75 0.65 -3.28 -11.56
C GLU A 75 0.70 -1.76 -11.80
N ILE A 76 -0.33 -1.02 -11.36
CA ILE A 76 -0.43 0.42 -11.62
C ILE A 76 0.67 1.21 -10.94
N ILE A 77 1.04 0.88 -9.71
CA ILE A 77 2.09 1.60 -9.00
C ILE A 77 3.44 1.49 -9.73
N HIS A 78 3.66 0.38 -10.44
CA HIS A 78 4.89 0.17 -11.21
C HIS A 78 5.07 1.14 -12.37
N ILE A 79 3.98 1.75 -12.89
CA ILE A 79 4.09 2.82 -13.90
C ILE A 79 4.84 4.03 -13.33
N PHE A 80 4.76 4.24 -12.01
CA PHE A 80 5.32 5.36 -11.29
C PHE A 80 6.67 5.06 -10.61
N ASP A 81 7.24 3.88 -10.82
CA ASP A 81 8.52 3.50 -10.21
C ASP A 81 9.60 4.57 -10.46
N GLY A 82 10.19 5.05 -9.38
CA GLY A 82 11.23 6.09 -9.41
C GLY A 82 10.74 7.50 -9.78
N LEU A 83 9.42 7.69 -9.96
CA LEU A 83 8.81 9.00 -10.25
C LEU A 83 8.14 9.60 -9.03
N ILE A 84 7.69 8.79 -8.07
CA ILE A 84 7.09 9.29 -6.82
C ILE A 84 8.21 9.88 -5.96
N ASP A 85 8.00 11.10 -5.50
CA ASP A 85 8.91 11.75 -4.57
C ASP A 85 8.83 11.07 -3.20
N GLU A 86 9.99 10.70 -2.65
CA GLU A 86 10.11 10.11 -1.33
C GLU A 86 10.42 11.20 -0.29
N PRO A 87 9.42 11.79 0.37
CA PRO A 87 9.67 12.81 1.37
C PRO A 87 10.31 12.18 2.61
N ARG A 88 11.37 12.80 3.12
CA ARG A 88 11.91 12.45 4.43
C ARG A 88 10.89 12.86 5.49
N LEU A 89 10.31 11.88 6.16
CA LEU A 89 9.37 12.12 7.27
C LEU A 89 10.16 12.14 8.58
N GLU A 90 10.50 13.33 9.05
CA GLU A 90 11.06 13.53 10.39
C GLU A 90 9.90 13.84 11.34
N LEU A 91 9.47 12.85 12.10
CA LEU A 91 8.34 12.93 13.02
C LEU A 91 8.82 12.82 14.47
N PRO A 92 8.18 13.56 15.40
CA PRO A 92 8.50 13.43 16.81
C PRO A 92 8.12 12.03 17.32
N PHE A 93 8.86 11.57 18.32
CA PHE A 93 8.54 10.32 19.01
C PHE A 93 7.12 10.37 19.56
N GLY A 94 6.35 9.31 19.31
CA GLY A 94 4.95 9.19 19.74
C GLY A 94 3.92 9.72 18.73
N HIS A 95 4.35 10.30 17.60
CA HIS A 95 3.43 10.62 16.52
C HIS A 95 2.82 9.34 15.94
N PRO A 96 1.48 9.27 15.68
CA PRO A 96 0.84 8.04 15.18
C PRO A 96 1.49 7.47 13.92
N ILE A 97 1.86 8.31 12.94
CA ILE A 97 2.54 7.85 11.72
C ILE A 97 3.95 7.31 12.04
N ASP A 98 4.69 7.87 13.02
CA ASP A 98 5.96 7.31 13.47
C ASP A 98 5.77 5.93 14.11
N ALA A 99 4.68 5.72 14.84
CA ALA A 99 4.35 4.41 15.41
C ALA A 99 4.08 3.37 14.30
N TYR A 100 3.30 3.70 13.27
CA TYR A 100 3.08 2.82 12.11
C TYR A 100 4.39 2.48 11.41
N ARG A 101 5.25 3.45 11.17
CA ARG A 101 6.56 3.22 10.51
C ARG A 101 7.46 2.26 11.29
N ARG A 102 7.48 2.35 12.61
CA ARG A 102 8.24 1.40 13.45
C ARG A 102 7.71 -0.02 13.33
N GLU A 103 6.39 -0.19 13.29
CA GLU A 103 5.78 -1.51 13.08
C GLU A 103 6.12 -2.06 11.69
N VAL A 104 6.14 -1.20 10.68
CA VAL A 104 6.60 -1.54 9.33
C VAL A 104 8.07 -1.99 9.35
N ASP A 105 8.96 -1.27 10.04
CA ASP A 105 10.37 -1.63 10.15
C ASP A 105 10.55 -2.99 10.85
N GLU A 106 9.77 -3.26 11.90
CA GLU A 106 9.76 -4.56 12.58
C GLU A 106 9.27 -5.67 11.64
N MET A 107 8.22 -5.43 10.85
CA MET A 107 7.72 -6.41 9.87
C MET A 107 8.76 -6.69 8.79
N LYS A 108 9.40 -5.68 8.21
CA LYS A 108 10.49 -5.87 7.24
C LYS A 108 11.61 -6.77 7.79
N GLU A 109 11.96 -6.60 9.06
CA GLU A 109 12.95 -7.45 9.71
C GLU A 109 12.46 -8.89 9.90
N LEU A 110 11.18 -9.11 10.19
CA LEU A 110 10.58 -10.45 10.24
C LEU A 110 10.57 -11.12 8.87
N LEU A 111 10.21 -10.38 7.81
CA LEU A 111 10.24 -10.90 6.44
C LEU A 111 11.66 -11.26 6.00
N ARG A 112 12.65 -10.42 6.34
CA ARG A 112 14.08 -10.72 6.10
C ARG A 112 14.54 -12.02 6.79
N LYS A 113 14.07 -12.28 8.02
CA LYS A 113 14.34 -13.57 8.69
C LYS A 113 13.68 -14.74 7.94
N GLY A 114 12.51 -14.54 7.38
CA GLY A 114 11.86 -15.54 6.53
C GLY A 114 12.66 -15.87 5.27
N ASP A 115 13.24 -14.87 4.60
CA ASP A 115 14.12 -15.09 3.46
C ASP A 115 15.36 -15.92 3.86
N GLU A 116 15.90 -15.68 5.05
CA GLU A 116 17.00 -16.50 5.58
C GLU A 116 16.58 -17.96 5.86
N LEU A 117 15.33 -18.19 6.27
CA LEU A 117 14.79 -19.53 6.47
C LEU A 117 14.50 -20.21 5.14
N LEU A 118 14.00 -19.48 4.13
CA LEU A 118 13.79 -20.00 2.77
C LEU A 118 15.09 -20.51 2.10
N ALA A 119 16.23 -19.89 2.47
CA ALA A 119 17.53 -20.28 1.95
C ALA A 119 18.13 -21.55 2.62
N LYS A 120 17.45 -22.11 3.63
CA LYS A 120 17.91 -23.26 4.43
C LYS A 120 16.95 -24.44 4.30
N PRO A 121 17.39 -25.66 4.65
CA PRO A 121 16.46 -26.79 4.78
C PRO A 121 15.34 -26.46 5.75
N PHE A 122 14.12 -26.92 5.43
CA PHE A 122 12.95 -26.69 6.27
C PHE A 122 13.13 -27.27 7.68
N ILE A 123 12.90 -26.45 8.70
CA ILE A 123 12.85 -26.85 10.12
C ILE A 123 11.60 -26.20 10.72
N LEU A 124 10.71 -26.96 11.30
CA LEU A 124 9.40 -26.51 11.76
C LEU A 124 9.47 -25.37 12.81
N ASN A 125 10.26 -25.55 13.87
CA ASN A 125 10.25 -24.62 15.01
C ASN A 125 10.61 -23.19 14.63
N PRO A 126 11.70 -22.89 13.86
CA PRO A 126 11.99 -21.54 13.40
C PRO A 126 10.85 -20.90 12.59
N TRP A 127 10.16 -21.70 11.76
CA TRP A 127 9.00 -21.20 11.00
C TRP A 127 7.81 -20.91 11.89
N MET A 128 7.54 -21.75 12.91
CA MET A 128 6.47 -21.50 13.88
C MET A 128 6.75 -20.20 14.66
N GLU A 129 7.96 -20.02 15.17
CA GLU A 129 8.38 -18.80 15.90
C GLU A 129 8.27 -17.56 15.04
N LEU A 130 8.68 -17.64 13.77
CA LEU A 130 8.55 -16.53 12.81
C LEU A 130 7.09 -16.17 12.57
N MET A 131 6.26 -17.17 12.23
CA MET A 131 4.83 -16.92 11.96
C MET A 131 4.10 -16.40 13.20
N GLU A 132 4.39 -16.92 14.39
CA GLU A 132 3.84 -16.40 15.65
C GLU A 132 4.26 -14.93 15.90
N SER A 133 5.44 -14.51 15.44
CA SER A 133 5.90 -13.13 15.51
C SER A 133 5.26 -12.24 14.46
N ILE A 134 4.90 -12.76 13.29
CA ILE A 134 4.22 -12.03 12.21
C ILE A 134 2.73 -11.82 12.53
N MET A 135 2.04 -12.79 13.11
CA MET A 135 0.58 -12.76 13.31
C MET A 135 0.05 -11.53 14.09
N PRO A 136 0.75 -10.98 15.10
CA PRO A 136 0.31 -9.77 15.80
C PRO A 136 0.20 -8.52 14.91
N TYR A 137 0.86 -8.50 13.75
CA TYR A 137 0.79 -7.38 12.81
C TYR A 137 -0.62 -7.08 12.29
N LYS A 138 -1.56 -8.00 12.43
CA LYS A 138 -2.99 -7.75 12.17
C LYS A 138 -3.57 -6.58 12.97
N VAL A 139 -2.97 -6.25 14.10
CA VAL A 139 -3.36 -5.08 14.90
C VAL A 139 -3.00 -3.78 14.19
N HIS A 140 -1.89 -3.77 13.43
CA HIS A 140 -1.50 -2.65 12.56
C HIS A 140 -2.61 -2.35 11.54
N PHE A 141 -3.09 -3.35 10.81
CA PHE A 141 -4.20 -3.20 9.88
C PHE A 141 -5.46 -2.68 10.56
N SER A 142 -5.85 -3.28 11.68
CA SER A 142 -7.05 -2.87 12.42
C SER A 142 -6.96 -1.41 12.90
N ARG A 143 -5.78 -0.93 13.30
CA ARG A 143 -5.57 0.48 13.68
C ARG A 143 -5.65 1.41 12.47
N LYS A 144 -5.01 1.07 11.34
CA LYS A 144 -5.15 1.86 10.11
C LYS A 144 -6.63 1.98 9.71
N GLN A 145 -7.33 0.85 9.65
CA GLN A 145 -8.74 0.78 9.26
C GLN A 145 -9.64 1.63 10.16
N ASN A 146 -9.49 1.51 11.47
CA ASN A 146 -10.39 2.17 12.42
C ASN A 146 -10.02 3.64 12.73
N GLN A 147 -8.76 4.01 12.58
CA GLN A 147 -8.26 5.33 12.97
C GLN A 147 -7.83 6.15 11.76
N LEU A 148 -6.82 5.70 11.01
CA LEU A 148 -6.19 6.48 9.95
C LEU A 148 -7.14 6.64 8.75
N TYR A 149 -7.72 5.56 8.24
CA TYR A 149 -8.64 5.64 7.09
C TYR A 149 -9.88 6.45 7.40
N SER A 150 -10.47 6.29 8.58
CA SER A 150 -11.60 7.10 9.02
C SER A 150 -11.26 8.60 9.08
N ALA A 151 -10.04 8.96 9.47
CA ALA A 151 -9.58 10.36 9.45
C ALA A 151 -9.41 10.87 8.02
N LEU A 152 -8.82 10.08 7.14
CA LEU A 152 -8.62 10.40 5.72
C LEU A 152 -9.95 10.55 4.97
N GLU A 153 -10.92 9.69 5.22
CA GLU A 153 -12.26 9.76 4.62
C GLU A 153 -13.00 11.05 4.98
N ARG A 154 -12.87 11.50 6.22
CA ARG A 154 -13.40 12.83 6.62
C ARG A 154 -12.77 13.98 5.84
N LYS A 155 -11.56 13.80 5.29
CA LYS A 155 -10.86 14.76 4.44
C LYS A 155 -11.17 14.59 2.95
N GLY A 156 -12.07 13.69 2.59
CA GLY A 156 -12.44 13.40 1.19
C GLY A 156 -11.54 12.40 0.48
N PHE A 157 -10.64 11.74 1.20
CA PHE A 157 -9.74 10.70 0.68
C PHE A 157 -10.42 9.33 0.86
N THR A 158 -11.43 9.05 0.03
CA THR A 158 -12.30 7.88 0.22
C THR A 158 -11.90 6.68 -0.61
N ARG A 159 -11.56 6.86 -1.90
CA ARG A 159 -11.23 5.73 -2.76
C ARG A 159 -9.90 5.06 -2.37
N PRO A 160 -8.79 5.79 -2.21
CA PRO A 160 -7.54 5.17 -1.81
C PRO A 160 -7.62 4.47 -0.44
N SER A 161 -8.38 5.02 0.53
CA SER A 161 -8.59 4.35 1.82
C SER A 161 -9.37 3.05 1.67
N THR A 162 -10.40 3.00 0.82
CA THR A 162 -11.15 1.78 0.53
C THR A 162 -10.27 0.72 -0.14
N THR A 163 -9.46 1.11 -1.11
CA THR A 163 -8.52 0.20 -1.79
C THR A 163 -7.50 -0.36 -0.80
N MET A 164 -6.88 0.48 0.02
CA MET A 164 -5.93 0.05 1.04
C MET A 164 -6.59 -0.84 2.11
N TRP A 165 -7.86 -0.57 2.47
CA TRP A 165 -8.62 -1.44 3.38
C TRP A 165 -8.78 -2.85 2.83
N THR A 166 -9.20 -2.97 1.57
CA THR A 166 -9.36 -4.26 0.90
C THR A 166 -8.03 -5.02 0.85
N TYR A 167 -6.93 -4.31 0.62
CA TYR A 167 -5.60 -4.90 0.57
C TYR A 167 -5.13 -5.38 1.95
N ASP A 168 -5.37 -4.60 3.01
CA ASP A 168 -5.13 -5.01 4.40
C ASP A 168 -5.86 -6.32 4.75
N ASP A 169 -7.14 -6.45 4.33
CA ASP A 169 -7.93 -7.64 4.58
C ASP A 169 -7.42 -8.86 3.79
N TYR A 170 -7.05 -8.65 2.54
CA TYR A 170 -6.45 -9.68 1.69
C TYR A 170 -5.17 -10.25 2.32
N ILE A 171 -4.22 -9.41 2.72
CA ILE A 171 -2.98 -9.87 3.36
C ILE A 171 -3.25 -10.53 4.72
N ARG A 172 -4.24 -10.04 5.46
CA ARG A 172 -4.68 -10.70 6.71
C ARG A 172 -5.13 -12.14 6.46
N ASP A 173 -5.84 -12.39 5.35
CA ASP A 173 -6.28 -13.73 4.97
C ASP A 173 -5.11 -14.61 4.52
N GLU A 174 -4.13 -14.06 3.80
CA GLU A 174 -2.89 -14.76 3.45
C GLU A 174 -2.08 -15.16 4.68
N MET A 175 -1.94 -14.26 5.67
CA MET A 175 -1.30 -14.58 6.95
C MET A 175 -2.01 -15.73 7.67
N ASN A 176 -3.35 -15.76 7.67
CA ASN A 176 -4.14 -16.85 8.22
C ASN A 176 -3.88 -18.15 7.46
N LYS A 177 -3.99 -18.13 6.12
CA LYS A 177 -3.74 -19.26 5.23
C LYS A 177 -2.36 -19.88 5.47
N ALA A 178 -1.32 -19.06 5.50
CA ALA A 178 0.04 -19.53 5.74
C ALA A 178 0.19 -20.20 7.12
N MET A 179 -0.32 -19.56 8.19
CA MET A 179 -0.27 -20.12 9.53
C MET A 179 -1.04 -21.45 9.64
N ASP A 180 -2.21 -21.55 9.01
CA ASP A 180 -3.03 -22.77 9.03
C ASP A 180 -2.35 -23.93 8.29
N LEU A 181 -1.75 -23.66 7.12
CA LEU A 181 -0.97 -24.65 6.37
C LEU A 181 0.21 -25.18 7.18
N LEU A 182 0.93 -24.29 7.88
CA LEU A 182 2.05 -24.66 8.75
C LEU A 182 1.59 -25.57 9.89
N ARG A 183 0.48 -25.22 10.56
CA ARG A 183 -0.10 -26.01 11.66
C ARG A 183 -0.64 -27.36 11.22
N LEU A 184 -1.16 -27.44 10.00
CA LEU A 184 -1.65 -28.69 9.41
C LEU A 184 -0.53 -29.62 8.93
N GLY A 185 0.73 -29.17 8.95
CA GLY A 185 1.88 -29.93 8.47
C GLY A 185 2.01 -29.99 6.96
N ASN A 186 1.29 -29.10 6.23
CA ASN A 186 1.41 -29.00 4.77
C ASN A 186 2.53 -28.01 4.41
N TYR A 187 3.77 -28.44 4.59
CA TYR A 187 4.93 -27.55 4.56
C TYR A 187 5.26 -27.01 3.16
N ASP A 188 5.03 -27.78 2.11
CA ASP A 188 5.28 -27.30 0.73
C ASP A 188 4.30 -26.19 0.38
N ALA A 189 3.01 -26.39 0.61
CA ALA A 189 1.98 -25.37 0.40
C ALA A 189 2.17 -24.15 1.34
N PHE A 190 2.66 -24.37 2.56
CA PHE A 190 3.03 -23.30 3.47
C PHE A 190 4.12 -22.42 2.88
N LEU A 191 5.20 -23.01 2.35
CA LEU A 191 6.31 -22.23 1.78
C LEU A 191 5.89 -21.42 0.56
N GLU A 192 4.96 -21.93 -0.25
CA GLU A 192 4.36 -21.17 -1.36
C GLU A 192 3.52 -19.99 -0.83
N ALA A 193 2.57 -20.28 0.07
CA ALA A 193 1.71 -19.26 0.68
C ALA A 193 2.51 -18.20 1.46
N TYR A 194 3.60 -18.58 2.11
CA TYR A 194 4.49 -17.62 2.79
C TYR A 194 5.16 -16.67 1.80
N ARG A 195 5.64 -17.17 0.64
CA ARG A 195 6.27 -16.31 -0.38
C ARG A 195 5.28 -15.31 -0.96
N GLU A 196 4.05 -15.77 -1.27
CA GLU A 196 2.97 -14.90 -1.74
C GLU A 196 2.69 -13.80 -0.71
N MET A 197 2.37 -14.19 0.51
CA MET A 197 2.11 -13.27 1.63
C MET A 197 3.27 -12.27 1.85
N ALA A 198 4.52 -12.73 1.83
CA ALA A 198 5.68 -11.87 2.06
C ALA A 198 5.86 -10.85 0.93
N THR A 199 5.62 -11.24 -0.32
CA THR A 199 5.66 -10.34 -1.48
C THR A 199 4.59 -9.27 -1.39
N ASP A 200 3.34 -9.66 -1.12
CA ASP A 200 2.22 -8.73 -1.05
C ASP A 200 2.31 -7.82 0.18
N MET A 201 2.84 -8.33 1.30
CA MET A 201 3.13 -7.51 2.48
C MET A 201 4.19 -6.43 2.18
N LEU A 202 5.27 -6.76 1.48
CA LEU A 202 6.29 -5.77 1.10
C LEU A 202 5.74 -4.72 0.13
N ASP A 203 4.88 -5.13 -0.79
CA ASP A 203 4.22 -4.20 -1.70
C ASP A 203 3.26 -3.25 -0.97
N LEU A 204 2.44 -3.77 -0.05
CA LEU A 204 1.59 -2.94 0.81
C LEU A 204 2.43 -1.93 1.62
N ILE A 205 3.51 -2.39 2.24
CA ILE A 205 4.43 -1.54 2.99
C ILE A 205 4.99 -0.42 2.11
N GLY A 206 5.39 -0.73 0.88
CA GLY A 206 5.84 0.27 -0.09
C GLY A 206 4.79 1.34 -0.36
N LYS A 207 3.52 0.96 -0.55
CA LYS A 207 2.40 1.88 -0.74
C LYS A 207 2.14 2.74 0.51
N GLU A 208 2.26 2.17 1.69
CA GLU A 208 2.13 2.90 2.94
C GLU A 208 3.21 3.98 3.10
N GLU A 209 4.47 3.63 2.89
CA GLU A 209 5.59 4.54 3.06
C GLU A 209 5.66 5.62 2.00
N MET A 210 5.42 5.26 0.73
CA MET A 210 5.54 6.20 -0.39
C MET A 210 4.31 7.10 -0.56
N ILE A 211 3.13 6.64 -0.20
CA ILE A 211 1.87 7.33 -0.54
C ILE A 211 1.03 7.61 0.69
N LEU A 212 0.66 6.58 1.46
CA LEU A 212 -0.33 6.71 2.53
C LEU A 212 0.15 7.65 3.64
N TYR A 213 1.33 7.40 4.20
CA TYR A 213 1.85 8.20 5.32
C TYR A 213 2.15 9.65 4.93
N PRO A 214 2.85 9.93 3.81
CA PRO A 214 3.07 11.31 3.38
C PRO A 214 1.76 12.08 3.10
N THR A 215 0.80 11.43 2.43
CA THR A 215 -0.51 12.03 2.15
C THR A 215 -1.29 12.28 3.45
N SER A 216 -1.23 11.37 4.41
CA SER A 216 -1.88 11.54 5.72
C SER A 216 -1.36 12.78 6.45
N LEU A 217 -0.06 13.01 6.45
CA LEU A 217 0.56 14.17 7.08
C LEU A 217 0.22 15.50 6.39
N LYS A 218 -0.22 15.48 5.14
CA LYS A 218 -0.71 16.66 4.43
C LYS A 218 -2.18 16.94 4.66
N LEU A 219 -2.97 15.87 4.85
CA LEU A 219 -4.43 15.98 4.97
C LEU A 219 -4.91 16.13 6.41
N ILE A 220 -4.20 15.56 7.37
CA ILE A 220 -4.54 15.51 8.79
C ILE A 220 -3.58 16.43 9.53
N SER A 221 -4.08 17.39 10.27
CA SER A 221 -3.26 18.29 11.10
C SER A 221 -2.74 17.59 12.37
N ASP A 222 -1.65 18.10 12.96
CA ASP A 222 -1.09 17.55 14.20
C ASP A 222 -2.13 17.46 15.33
N THR A 223 -3.02 18.44 15.45
CA THR A 223 -4.09 18.44 16.44
C THR A 223 -5.20 17.41 16.18
N GLU A 224 -5.28 16.88 14.97
CA GLU A 224 -6.25 15.82 14.63
C GLU A 224 -5.64 14.42 14.79
N PHE A 225 -4.32 14.34 14.96
CA PHE A 225 -3.62 13.13 15.35
C PHE A 225 -3.61 12.89 16.87
N GLU A 226 -3.90 13.93 17.69
CA GLU A 226 -4.07 13.85 19.14
C GLU A 226 -5.44 13.25 19.55
#